data_266757e1f30edad89c1485f870458af3
#
_entry.id   266757e1f30edad89c1485f870458af3
#
_cell.length_a   1.000
_cell.length_b   1.000
_cell.length_c   1.000
_cell.angle_alpha   90.00
_cell.angle_beta   90.00
_cell.angle_gamma   90.00
#
_symmetry.space_group_name_H-M   'P 1'
#
loop_
_entity.id
_entity.type
_entity.pdbx_description
1 polymer ?
#
loop_
_entity_poly.entity_id
_entity_poly.type
_entity_poly.pdbx_seq_one_letter_code
_entity_poly.pdbx_strand_id
1 'polypeptide(L)'
;MRQIGLIILLFFTSLAYAQNVEFKASAPSVVAVGEQFKLEYTLNKEGDNLKVPTLEGFDLLMGPSVGQSFYSSNINGKMTQNVTFSYTYILEGTKKGTFQIPGATVIIDGKEYTSNALKIEVVEGSRNSDGNQAATNRPV
;
A
#
# COMPACT_ATOMS: atom_id res chain seq x y z
N MET A 1 -16.99 57.54 30.89
CA MET A 1 -17.06 56.11 31.15
C MET A 1 -16.64 55.39 29.93
N ARG A 2 -15.55 54.70 30.02
CA ARG A 2 -15.08 53.89 28.91
C ARG A 2 -15.54 52.47 29.15
N GLN A 3 -16.41 52.00 28.29
CA GLN A 3 -16.74 50.61 28.31
C GLN A 3 -15.71 49.88 27.47
N ILE A 4 -14.94 49.11 28.15
CA ILE A 4 -14.04 48.19 27.48
C ILE A 4 -14.86 46.98 27.14
N GLY A 5 -15.29 46.89 25.89
CA GLY A 5 -15.93 45.72 25.39
C GLY A 5 -14.91 44.59 25.31
N LEU A 6 -15.04 43.66 26.23
CA LEU A 6 -14.26 42.44 26.18
C LEU A 6 -14.78 41.60 25.04
N ILE A 7 -14.10 41.71 23.90
CA ILE A 7 -14.39 40.82 22.79
C ILE A 7 -13.76 39.48 23.17
N ILE A 8 -14.57 38.61 23.72
CA ILE A 8 -14.17 37.22 23.87
C ILE A 8 -14.21 36.62 22.47
N LEU A 9 -13.05 36.61 21.88
CA LEU A 9 -12.86 35.86 20.63
C LEU A 9 -12.92 34.36 21.00
N LEU A 10 -14.10 33.80 20.88
CA LEU A 10 -14.28 32.38 20.98
C LEU A 10 -13.55 31.74 19.80
N PHE A 11 -12.31 31.35 20.06
CA PHE A 11 -11.63 30.44 19.18
C PHE A 11 -12.36 29.11 19.28
N PHE A 12 -13.26 28.89 18.37
CA PHE A 12 -13.74 27.55 18.09
C PHE A 12 -12.54 26.80 17.51
N THR A 13 -11.77 26.19 18.35
CA THR A 13 -10.89 25.13 17.89
C THR A 13 -11.81 23.98 17.50
N SER A 14 -12.16 23.94 16.24
CA SER A 14 -12.72 22.74 15.70
C SER A 14 -11.66 21.67 15.82
N LEU A 15 -11.84 20.81 16.80
CA LEU A 15 -11.13 19.55 16.84
C LEU A 15 -11.60 18.78 15.63
N ALA A 16 -10.88 18.97 14.54
CA ALA A 16 -11.04 18.09 13.40
C ALA A 16 -10.54 16.74 13.87
N TYR A 17 -11.44 15.85 14.14
CA TYR A 17 -11.09 14.45 14.30
C TYR A 17 -10.54 14.00 12.96
N ALA A 18 -9.22 14.05 12.83
CA ALA A 18 -8.56 13.52 11.68
C ALA A 18 -8.81 12.01 11.69
N GLN A 19 -9.65 11.55 10.80
CA GLN A 19 -9.81 10.14 10.59
C GLN A 19 -8.47 9.62 10.12
N ASN A 20 -7.90 8.66 10.83
CA ASN A 20 -6.64 8.07 10.48
C ASN A 20 -6.75 7.34 9.16
N VAL A 21 -6.21 7.94 8.12
CA VAL A 21 -6.09 7.28 6.85
C VAL A 21 -4.84 6.41 6.90
N GLU A 22 -5.02 5.12 6.62
CA GLU A 22 -3.92 4.19 6.51
C GLU A 22 -3.75 3.81 5.05
N PHE A 23 -2.61 4.16 4.49
CA PHE A 23 -2.25 3.81 3.13
C PHE A 23 -0.89 3.12 3.16
N LYS A 24 -0.88 1.82 2.88
CA LYS A 24 0.31 0.98 3.00
C LYS A 24 0.61 0.27 1.70
N ALA A 25 1.90 0.16 1.41
CA ALA A 25 2.42 -0.66 0.33
C ALA A 25 3.11 -1.88 0.90
N SER A 26 2.96 -3.02 0.25
CA SER A 26 3.56 -4.28 0.66
C SER A 26 4.02 -5.08 -0.55
N ALA A 27 5.20 -5.68 -0.44
CA ALA A 27 5.76 -6.57 -1.44
C ALA A 27 6.86 -7.42 -0.79
N PRO A 28 7.29 -8.51 -1.41
CA PRO A 28 8.45 -9.26 -0.90
C PRO A 28 9.71 -8.39 -0.92
N SER A 29 10.58 -8.57 0.06
CA SER A 29 11.83 -7.81 0.13
C SER A 29 12.92 -8.36 -0.79
N VAL A 30 12.81 -9.60 -1.19
CA VAL A 30 13.77 -10.26 -2.09
C VAL A 30 12.98 -11.07 -3.12
N VAL A 31 13.32 -10.89 -4.39
CA VAL A 31 12.76 -11.65 -5.48
C VAL A 31 13.87 -12.02 -6.45
N ALA A 32 13.66 -13.03 -7.27
CA ALA A 32 14.64 -13.41 -8.29
C ALA A 32 14.29 -12.77 -9.63
N VAL A 33 15.28 -12.64 -10.49
CA VAL A 33 15.05 -12.21 -11.87
C VAL A 33 14.10 -13.20 -12.54
N GLY A 34 13.06 -12.71 -13.18
CA GLY A 34 12.03 -13.53 -13.80
C GLY A 34 10.95 -14.01 -12.86
N GLU A 35 11.08 -13.76 -11.58
CA GLU A 35 10.07 -14.14 -10.62
C GLU A 35 8.93 -13.12 -10.60
N GLN A 36 7.72 -13.62 -10.61
CA GLN A 36 6.52 -12.79 -10.49
C GLN A 36 6.15 -12.65 -9.02
N PHE A 37 5.79 -11.47 -8.62
CA PHE A 37 5.41 -11.19 -7.24
C PHE A 37 4.29 -10.14 -7.19
N LYS A 38 3.67 -10.05 -6.04
CA LYS A 38 2.58 -9.09 -5.82
C LYS A 38 3.09 -7.82 -5.17
N LEU A 39 2.70 -6.69 -5.75
CA LEU A 39 2.79 -5.38 -5.11
C LEU A 39 1.36 -5.01 -4.72
N GLU A 40 1.13 -4.84 -3.43
CA GLU A 40 -0.20 -4.57 -2.92
C GLU A 40 -0.23 -3.24 -2.18
N TYR A 41 -1.22 -2.44 -2.49
CA TYR A 41 -1.53 -1.23 -1.74
C TYR A 41 -2.85 -1.43 -1.01
N THR A 42 -2.88 -1.09 0.27
CA THR A 42 -4.09 -1.19 1.08
C THR A 42 -4.48 0.17 1.65
N LEU A 43 -5.78 0.40 1.67
CA LEU A 43 -6.38 1.62 2.17
C LEU A 43 -7.53 1.27 3.10
N ASN A 44 -7.67 2.02 4.18
CA ASN A 44 -8.80 1.87 5.08
C ASN A 44 -10.00 2.74 4.67
N LYS A 45 -9.90 3.43 3.55
CA LYS A 45 -10.96 4.24 2.98
C LYS A 45 -10.92 4.18 1.46
N GLU A 46 -12.04 4.43 0.82
CA GLU A 46 -12.08 4.50 -0.62
C GLU A 46 -11.27 5.71 -1.10
N GLY A 47 -10.35 5.45 -2.01
CA GLY A 47 -9.51 6.48 -2.58
C GLY A 47 -9.69 6.61 -4.08
N ASP A 48 -9.33 7.79 -4.59
CA ASP A 48 -9.39 8.09 -6.01
C ASP A 48 -7.98 8.34 -6.55
N ASN A 49 -7.83 8.14 -7.84
CA ASN A 49 -6.59 8.48 -8.55
C ASN A 49 -5.33 7.89 -7.92
N LEU A 50 -5.35 6.59 -7.69
CA LEU A 50 -4.14 5.90 -7.25
C LEU A 50 -3.08 6.00 -8.34
N LYS A 51 -1.97 6.66 -8.00
CA LYS A 51 -0.82 6.81 -8.89
C LYS A 51 0.33 5.99 -8.37
N VAL A 52 0.67 4.96 -9.13
CA VAL A 52 1.81 4.12 -8.82
C VAL A 52 3.05 4.78 -9.45
N PRO A 53 4.15 4.89 -8.70
CA PRO A 53 5.36 5.50 -9.23
C PRO A 53 6.00 4.64 -10.32
N THR A 54 7.05 5.17 -10.94
CA THR A 54 7.84 4.42 -11.89
C THR A 54 8.47 3.21 -11.20
N LEU A 55 8.31 2.05 -11.80
CA LEU A 55 8.78 0.78 -11.25
C LEU A 55 10.08 0.36 -11.91
N GLU A 56 11.15 1.09 -11.64
CA GLU A 56 12.46 0.79 -12.21
C GLU A 56 12.95 -0.59 -11.74
N GLY A 57 13.40 -1.41 -12.69
CA GLY A 57 13.86 -2.76 -12.39
C GLY A 57 12.77 -3.83 -12.42
N PHE A 58 11.54 -3.42 -12.64
CA PHE A 58 10.40 -4.32 -12.66
C PHE A 58 9.51 -4.08 -13.86
N ASP A 59 8.93 -5.14 -14.37
CA ASP A 59 7.88 -5.05 -15.39
C ASP A 59 6.53 -5.23 -14.72
N LEU A 60 5.59 -4.39 -15.11
CA LEU A 60 4.20 -4.53 -14.66
C LEU A 60 3.49 -5.49 -15.61
N LEU A 61 3.12 -6.65 -15.10
CA LEU A 61 2.47 -7.68 -15.91
C LEU A 61 0.95 -7.59 -15.87
N MET A 62 0.41 -7.24 -14.74
CA MET A 62 -1.03 -7.22 -14.54
C MET A 62 -1.41 -6.29 -13.39
N GLY A 63 -2.61 -5.73 -13.50
CA GLY A 63 -3.21 -4.94 -12.42
C GLY A 63 -3.62 -3.55 -12.84
N PRO A 64 -4.30 -2.84 -11.93
CA PRO A 64 -4.61 -3.30 -10.59
C PRO A 64 -5.83 -4.23 -10.53
N SER A 65 -5.75 -5.22 -9.67
CA SER A 65 -6.94 -5.95 -9.22
C SER A 65 -7.41 -5.29 -7.94
N VAL A 66 -8.67 -4.90 -7.91
CA VAL A 66 -9.24 -4.18 -6.77
C VAL A 66 -10.05 -5.14 -5.92
N GLY A 67 -9.75 -5.20 -4.65
CA GLY A 67 -10.49 -6.00 -3.69
C GLY A 67 -11.02 -5.14 -2.57
N GLN A 68 -12.03 -5.65 -1.89
CA GLN A 68 -12.59 -4.98 -0.73
C GLN A 68 -12.91 -6.05 0.33
N SER A 69 -12.48 -5.82 1.54
CA SER A 69 -12.78 -6.70 2.64
C SER A 69 -13.39 -5.93 3.79
N PHE A 70 -14.34 -6.58 4.46
CA PHE A 70 -15.03 -6.00 5.60
C PHE A 70 -14.69 -6.82 6.84
N TYR A 71 -14.41 -6.13 7.91
CA TYR A 71 -14.20 -6.75 9.19
C TYR A 71 -15.07 -6.02 10.22
N SER A 72 -15.89 -6.75 10.93
CA SER A 72 -16.67 -6.20 12.02
C SER A 72 -16.33 -6.91 13.31
N SER A 73 -16.17 -6.16 14.39
CA SER A 73 -15.91 -6.70 15.69
C SER A 73 -16.85 -6.08 16.71
N ASN A 74 -17.30 -6.90 17.65
CA ASN A 74 -18.14 -6.45 18.75
C ASN A 74 -17.41 -6.71 20.05
N ILE A 75 -16.95 -5.64 20.69
CA ILE A 75 -16.24 -5.71 21.97
C ILE A 75 -17.02 -4.89 22.97
N ASN A 76 -17.48 -5.53 24.05
CA ASN A 76 -18.24 -4.88 25.11
C ASN A 76 -19.46 -4.10 24.61
N GLY A 77 -20.20 -4.68 23.68
CA GLY A 77 -21.36 -4.02 23.11
C GLY A 77 -21.07 -2.93 22.08
N LYS A 78 -19.80 -2.68 21.83
CA LYS A 78 -19.39 -1.71 20.84
C LYS A 78 -19.08 -2.40 19.53
N MET A 79 -19.84 -2.06 18.50
CA MET A 79 -19.62 -2.61 17.16
C MET A 79 -18.69 -1.71 16.37
N THR A 80 -17.60 -2.28 15.90
CA THR A 80 -16.63 -1.58 15.06
C THR A 80 -16.61 -2.26 13.70
N GLN A 81 -16.79 -1.46 12.65
CA GLN A 81 -16.67 -1.96 11.28
C GLN A 81 -15.45 -1.34 10.63
N ASN A 82 -14.62 -2.19 10.05
CA ASN A 82 -13.46 -1.75 9.29
C ASN A 82 -13.57 -2.27 7.86
N VAL A 83 -13.20 -1.45 6.93
CA VAL A 83 -13.14 -1.81 5.53
C VAL A 83 -11.71 -1.63 5.05
N THR A 84 -11.26 -2.55 4.22
CA THR A 84 -9.95 -2.46 3.59
C THR A 84 -10.12 -2.59 2.09
N PHE A 85 -9.58 -1.60 1.37
CA PHE A 85 -9.51 -1.61 -0.09
C PHE A 85 -8.10 -2.04 -0.47
N SER A 86 -7.97 -3.01 -1.34
CA SER A 86 -6.68 -3.48 -1.82
C SER A 86 -6.55 -3.33 -3.31
N TYR A 87 -5.38 -2.89 -3.74
CA TYR A 87 -5.02 -2.74 -5.14
C TYR A 87 -3.78 -3.61 -5.35
N THR A 88 -3.92 -4.64 -6.14
CA THR A 88 -2.85 -5.62 -6.34
C THR A 88 -2.33 -5.57 -7.77
N TYR A 89 -1.02 -5.44 -7.88
CA TYR A 89 -0.30 -5.48 -9.14
C TYR A 89 0.62 -6.70 -9.15
N ILE A 90 0.77 -7.32 -10.31
CA ILE A 90 1.73 -8.39 -10.50
C ILE A 90 2.92 -7.81 -11.26
N LEU A 91 4.09 -7.94 -10.66
CA LEU A 91 5.35 -7.46 -11.20
C LEU A 91 6.30 -8.62 -11.44
N GLU A 92 7.30 -8.37 -12.25
CA GLU A 92 8.37 -9.32 -12.52
C GLU A 92 9.71 -8.60 -12.40
N GLY A 93 10.66 -9.20 -11.72
CA GLY A 93 12.01 -8.66 -11.65
C GLY A 93 12.73 -8.81 -12.98
N THR A 94 13.32 -7.74 -13.49
CA THR A 94 13.94 -7.75 -14.82
C THR A 94 15.46 -7.81 -14.78
N LYS A 95 16.08 -7.32 -13.73
CA LYS A 95 17.54 -7.31 -13.59
C LYS A 95 17.95 -7.32 -12.12
N LYS A 96 19.13 -7.84 -11.87
CA LYS A 96 19.71 -7.87 -10.53
C LYS A 96 19.95 -6.45 -10.02
N GLY A 97 19.81 -6.29 -8.75
CA GLY A 97 20.10 -5.04 -8.05
C GLY A 97 19.15 -4.80 -6.90
N THR A 98 19.35 -3.69 -6.24
CA THR A 98 18.46 -3.24 -5.20
C THR A 98 17.69 -2.04 -5.74
N PHE A 99 16.37 -2.15 -5.73
CA PHE A 99 15.51 -1.11 -6.28
C PHE A 99 14.57 -0.59 -5.21
N GLN A 100 14.31 0.69 -5.27
CA GLN A 100 13.35 1.31 -4.38
C GLN A 100 12.10 1.64 -5.17
N ILE A 101 10.95 1.25 -4.64
CA ILE A 101 9.66 1.68 -5.15
C ILE A 101 9.22 2.84 -4.26
N PRO A 102 9.21 4.07 -4.79
CA PRO A 102 8.77 5.21 -3.99
C PRO A 102 7.32 5.05 -3.55
N GLY A 103 6.89 5.84 -2.60
CA GLY A 103 5.50 5.81 -2.17
C GLY A 103 4.55 6.15 -3.30
N ALA A 104 3.46 5.42 -3.40
CA ALA A 104 2.38 5.75 -4.30
C ALA A 104 1.50 6.84 -3.68
N THR A 105 0.73 7.53 -4.49
CA THR A 105 -0.17 8.58 -4.01
C THR A 105 -1.62 8.24 -4.32
N VAL A 106 -2.50 8.68 -3.46
CA VAL A 106 -3.94 8.50 -3.62
C VAL A 106 -4.65 9.72 -3.07
N ILE A 107 -5.81 10.03 -3.59
CA ILE A 107 -6.62 11.13 -3.11
C ILE A 107 -7.82 10.58 -2.34
N ILE A 108 -7.97 11.02 -1.10
CA ILE A 108 -9.09 10.66 -0.24
C ILE A 108 -9.70 11.95 0.28
N ASP A 109 -10.99 12.16 -0.01
CA ASP A 109 -11.71 13.36 0.40
C ASP A 109 -10.98 14.66 0.01
N GLY A 110 -10.42 14.67 -1.19
CA GLY A 110 -9.73 15.84 -1.73
C GLY A 110 -8.31 16.04 -1.22
N LYS A 111 -7.81 15.15 -0.37
CA LYS A 111 -6.44 15.21 0.16
C LYS A 111 -5.58 14.11 -0.43
N GLU A 112 -4.34 14.47 -0.70
CA GLU A 112 -3.36 13.51 -1.20
C GLU A 112 -2.66 12.80 -0.04
N TYR A 113 -2.59 11.49 -0.13
CA TYR A 113 -1.86 10.64 0.82
C TYR A 113 -0.82 9.83 0.08
N THR A 114 0.28 9.57 0.75
CA THR A 114 1.40 8.83 0.17
C THR A 114 1.67 7.57 0.99
N SER A 115 1.86 6.45 0.31
CA SER A 115 2.20 5.20 0.99
C SER A 115 3.67 5.19 1.40
N ASN A 116 4.05 4.20 2.19
CA ASN A 116 5.45 3.93 2.45
C ASN A 116 6.17 3.51 1.17
N ALA A 117 7.47 3.79 1.11
CA ALA A 117 8.33 3.28 0.06
C ALA A 117 8.73 1.85 0.37
N LEU A 118 9.07 1.10 -0.67
CA LEU A 118 9.54 -0.28 -0.55
C LEU A 118 10.94 -0.41 -1.14
N LYS A 119 11.72 -1.29 -0.55
CA LYS A 119 13.03 -1.64 -1.05
C LYS A 119 13.01 -3.13 -1.37
N ILE A 120 13.32 -3.46 -2.62
CA ILE A 120 13.29 -4.84 -3.10
C ILE A 120 14.64 -5.18 -3.69
N GLU A 121 15.23 -6.26 -3.20
CA GLU A 121 16.43 -6.80 -3.76
C GLU A 121 16.06 -7.84 -4.80
N VAL A 122 16.58 -7.67 -6.01
CA VAL A 122 16.41 -8.65 -7.09
C VAL A 122 17.72 -9.43 -7.20
N VAL A 123 17.62 -10.71 -6.93
CA VAL A 123 18.77 -11.61 -6.97
C VAL A 123 18.76 -12.41 -8.26
N GLU A 124 19.87 -13.08 -8.54
CA GLU A 124 19.99 -13.89 -9.72
C GLU A 124 18.94 -15.00 -9.71
N GLY A 125 18.26 -15.16 -10.83
CA GLY A 125 17.28 -16.22 -10.96
C GLY A 125 17.98 -17.57 -11.02
N SER A 126 17.58 -18.43 -10.17
CA SER A 126 18.08 -19.75 -10.24
C SER A 126 17.30 -20.50 -11.28
N ARG A 127 17.59 -20.79 -11.85
CA ARG A 127 16.89 -21.44 -12.42
C ARG A 127 16.60 -22.44 -12.36
N ASN A 128 16.28 -22.30 -12.13
CA ASN A 128 15.93 -22.94 -11.91
C ASN A 128 15.99 -23.61 -11.48
N SER A 129 16.40 -23.09 -11.17
CA SER A 129 16.45 -23.68 -10.53
C SER A 129 15.79 -24.23 -10.18
N ASP A 130 15.63 -24.00 -10.25
CA ASP A 130 14.93 -24.35 -9.92
C ASP A 130 14.26 -24.96 -10.27
N GLY A 131 14.16 -24.31 -10.61
CA GLY A 131 13.24 -24.86 -10.78
C GLY A 131 13.19 -26.11 -11.23
N ASN A 132 13.49 -25.97 -11.82
CA ASN A 132 13.51 -27.12 -12.10
C ASN A 132 13.95 -27.91 -11.24
N GLN A 133 14.48 -27.43 -10.46
CA GLN A 133 14.81 -28.16 -9.52
C GLN A 133 13.79 -28.84 -8.91
N ALA A 134 12.72 -28.21 -8.80
CA ALA A 134 11.61 -28.85 -8.27
C ALA A 134 11.34 -30.07 -9.08
N ALA A 135 11.52 -29.96 -10.31
CA ALA A 135 11.32 -31.10 -11.13
C ALA A 135 12.36 -32.14 -10.86
N THR A 136 13.54 -31.71 -10.53
CA THR A 136 14.58 -32.65 -10.26
C THR A 136 14.37 -33.39 -8.98
N ASN A 137 13.61 -32.82 -8.12
CA ASN A 137 13.31 -33.50 -6.90
C ASN A 137 12.22 -34.51 -7.04
N ARG A 138 11.76 -34.77 -8.21
CA ARG A 138 10.81 -35.81 -8.34
C ARG A 138 11.48 -37.08 -8.25
N PRO A 139 11.12 -37.84 -7.27
CA PRO A 139 11.57 -39.18 -7.22
C PRO A 139 10.90 -39.86 -8.38
N VAL A 140 11.60 -40.60 -9.02
CA VAL A 140 11.06 -41.36 -10.11
C VAL A 140 10.42 -42.60 -9.57
#